data_8c695e782fd842d3e91cbdaba068e517
#
_entry.id   8c695e782fd842d3e91cbdaba068e517
#
_cell.length_a   1.000
_cell.length_b   1.000
_cell.length_c   1.000
_cell.angle_alpha   90.00
_cell.angle_beta   90.00
_cell.angle_gamma   90.00
#
_symmetry.space_group_name_H-M   'P 1'
#
loop_
_entity.id
_entity.type
_entity.pdbx_description
1 polymer ?
#
loop_
_entity_poly.entity_id
_entity_poly.type
_entity_poly.pdbx_seq_one_letter_code
_entity_poly.pdbx_strand_id
1 'polypeptide(L)'
;MVEVKIRRILQFTLVAMAAVLAVPANAEQTIIGEKNGKDIVTVRVTEAAQSKQALPIFTGISGNTAGAKHLTLLKVVIPPGGSAEPHVHKGFESAIYLMQGRVETRYGEGLKQSVVNVAGDFLFVPPDVPHQPINLSDTEPAIAIVARNDPNEQEHVVIYPKDKKD
;
A
#
# COMPACT_ATOMS: atom_id res chain seq x y z
N MET A 1 71.34 -13.62 1.58
CA MET A 1 70.22 -14.28 0.88
C MET A 1 69.05 -14.21 1.83
N VAL A 2 68.14 -13.23 1.60
CA VAL A 2 67.00 -12.95 2.46
C VAL A 2 65.75 -13.44 1.76
N GLU A 3 65.06 -14.42 2.33
CA GLU A 3 63.79 -14.94 1.83
C GLU A 3 62.65 -13.98 2.23
N VAL A 4 61.92 -13.45 1.25
CA VAL A 4 60.68 -12.66 1.44
C VAL A 4 59.50 -13.60 1.37
N LYS A 5 58.84 -13.83 2.54
CA LYS A 5 57.54 -14.55 2.63
C LYS A 5 56.39 -13.62 2.22
N ILE A 6 55.81 -13.86 1.04
CA ILE A 6 54.57 -13.20 0.61
C ILE A 6 53.40 -13.85 1.32
N ARG A 7 52.75 -13.12 2.23
CA ARG A 7 51.44 -13.49 2.81
C ARG A 7 50.34 -13.11 1.84
N ARG A 8 49.64 -14.12 1.30
CA ARG A 8 48.39 -13.91 0.57
C ARG A 8 47.30 -13.54 1.57
N ILE A 9 46.78 -12.31 1.44
CA ILE A 9 45.59 -11.85 2.15
C ILE A 9 44.37 -12.37 1.36
N LEU A 10 43.64 -13.32 1.93
CA LEU A 10 42.38 -13.78 1.39
C LEU A 10 41.31 -12.74 1.75
N GLN A 11 40.86 -11.97 0.75
CA GLN A 11 39.68 -11.09 0.92
C GLN A 11 38.42 -11.92 0.81
N PHE A 12 37.77 -12.10 1.94
CA PHE A 12 36.39 -12.62 1.97
C PHE A 12 35.43 -11.49 1.60
N THR A 13 34.91 -11.51 0.38
CA THR A 13 33.76 -10.68 -0.01
C THR A 13 32.51 -11.25 0.65
N LEU A 14 32.02 -10.56 1.68
CA LEU A 14 30.74 -10.88 2.31
C LEU A 14 29.62 -10.40 1.37
N VAL A 15 29.04 -11.32 0.61
CA VAL A 15 27.82 -11.03 -0.16
C VAL A 15 26.65 -11.02 0.84
N ALA A 16 26.19 -9.84 1.20
CA ALA A 16 24.97 -9.68 1.99
C ALA A 16 23.77 -10.04 1.09
N MET A 17 23.25 -11.24 1.26
CA MET A 17 22.01 -11.68 0.64
C MET A 17 20.85 -11.01 1.37
N ALA A 18 20.30 -9.94 0.79
CA ALA A 18 19.06 -9.33 1.28
C ALA A 18 17.93 -10.35 1.11
N ALA A 19 17.46 -10.92 2.22
CA ALA A 19 16.27 -11.74 2.23
C ALA A 19 15.06 -10.84 1.96
N VAL A 20 14.51 -10.93 0.76
CA VAL A 20 13.18 -10.37 0.46
C VAL A 20 12.18 -11.22 1.22
N LEU A 21 11.69 -10.70 2.34
CA LEU A 21 10.59 -11.34 3.07
C LEU A 21 9.35 -11.24 2.18
N ALA A 22 8.89 -12.36 1.66
CA ALA A 22 7.64 -12.44 0.92
C ALA A 22 6.49 -12.12 1.89
N VAL A 23 5.75 -11.05 1.60
CA VAL A 23 4.50 -10.72 2.31
C VAL A 23 3.48 -11.78 1.90
N PRO A 24 2.81 -12.46 2.84
CA PRO A 24 1.82 -13.48 2.51
C PRO A 24 0.66 -12.87 1.72
N ALA A 25 0.08 -13.65 0.79
CA ALA A 25 -1.06 -13.20 -0.02
C ALA A 25 -2.32 -12.93 0.83
N ASN A 26 -2.42 -13.58 2.00
CA ASN A 26 -3.49 -13.37 2.97
C ASN A 26 -2.90 -12.83 4.27
N ALA A 27 -3.41 -11.68 4.73
CA ALA A 27 -3.04 -11.12 6.02
C ALA A 27 -3.58 -11.99 7.17
N GLU A 28 -2.77 -12.22 8.19
CA GLU A 28 -3.26 -12.82 9.43
C GLU A 28 -4.20 -11.83 10.14
N GLN A 29 -5.38 -12.31 10.52
CA GLN A 29 -6.40 -11.49 11.17
C GLN A 29 -7.21 -12.28 12.20
N THR A 30 -7.63 -11.59 13.25
CA THR A 30 -8.58 -12.11 14.24
C THR A 30 -9.90 -11.37 14.12
N ILE A 31 -11.01 -12.10 13.98
CA ILE A 31 -12.35 -11.56 13.92
C ILE A 31 -13.06 -11.87 15.26
N ILE A 32 -13.62 -10.85 15.89
CA ILE A 32 -14.40 -10.94 17.14
C ILE A 32 -15.80 -10.47 16.81
N GLY A 33 -16.80 -11.28 17.15
CA GLY A 33 -18.21 -11.08 16.76
C GLY A 33 -18.61 -11.92 15.55
N GLU A 34 -19.90 -11.97 15.25
CA GLU A 34 -20.46 -12.72 14.13
C GLU A 34 -20.82 -11.81 12.96
N LYS A 35 -20.49 -12.23 11.75
CA LYS A 35 -20.82 -11.50 10.50
C LYS A 35 -22.27 -11.71 10.07
N ASN A 36 -23.20 -11.66 11.00
CA ASN A 36 -24.63 -11.94 10.81
C ASN A 36 -25.47 -10.69 10.50
N GLY A 37 -24.85 -9.51 10.45
CA GLY A 37 -25.51 -8.22 10.22
C GLY A 37 -26.29 -7.67 11.43
N LYS A 38 -26.13 -8.26 12.62
CA LYS A 38 -26.77 -7.83 13.87
C LYS A 38 -25.76 -7.49 14.95
N ASP A 39 -24.60 -8.16 14.94
CA ASP A 39 -23.56 -7.95 15.93
C ASP A 39 -22.56 -6.90 15.49
N ILE A 40 -21.90 -6.29 16.49
CA ILE A 40 -20.71 -5.45 16.25
C ILE A 40 -19.53 -6.39 16.02
N VAL A 41 -18.84 -6.20 14.89
CA VAL A 41 -17.65 -6.97 14.53
C VAL A 41 -16.39 -6.15 14.74
N THR A 42 -15.42 -6.73 15.45
CA THR A 42 -14.06 -6.17 15.56
C THR A 42 -13.09 -7.01 14.75
N VAL A 43 -12.30 -6.36 13.91
CA VAL A 43 -11.24 -7.01 13.12
C VAL A 43 -9.88 -6.49 13.60
N ARG A 44 -8.99 -7.41 14.01
CA ARG A 44 -7.59 -7.12 14.31
C ARG A 44 -6.73 -7.70 13.22
N VAL A 45 -6.01 -6.85 12.52
CA VAL A 45 -5.11 -7.24 11.43
C VAL A 45 -3.69 -7.08 11.94
N THR A 46 -2.92 -8.16 11.99
CA THR A 46 -1.54 -8.20 12.49
C THR A 46 -0.53 -8.16 11.36
N GLU A 47 -0.90 -8.68 10.19
CA GLU A 47 -0.03 -8.73 9.03
C GLU A 47 -0.66 -8.03 7.82
N ALA A 48 0.19 -7.44 6.99
CA ALA A 48 -0.23 -6.82 5.75
C ALA A 48 -0.42 -7.87 4.66
N ALA A 49 -1.43 -7.65 3.80
CA ALA A 49 -1.51 -8.30 2.51
C ALA A 49 -0.89 -7.39 1.43
N GLN A 50 -0.43 -8.00 0.34
CA GLN A 50 0.00 -7.26 -0.83
C GLN A 50 -1.22 -6.88 -1.68
N SER A 51 -1.36 -5.59 -1.98
CA SER A 51 -2.43 -5.11 -2.87
C SER A 51 -2.06 -5.23 -4.35
N LYS A 52 -3.05 -5.14 -5.24
CA LYS A 52 -2.82 -5.09 -6.69
C LYS A 52 -1.94 -3.91 -7.11
N GLN A 53 -2.03 -2.79 -6.41
CA GLN A 53 -1.22 -1.59 -6.64
C GLN A 53 0.15 -1.61 -5.96
N ALA A 54 0.63 -2.79 -5.57
CA ALA A 54 1.96 -3.06 -5.01
C ALA A 54 2.26 -2.38 -3.67
N LEU A 55 1.24 -2.09 -2.86
CA LEU A 55 1.41 -1.56 -1.50
C LEU A 55 0.97 -2.57 -0.43
N PRO A 56 1.63 -2.58 0.75
CA PRO A 56 1.13 -3.27 1.93
C PRO A 56 -0.18 -2.67 2.41
N ILE A 57 -1.23 -3.49 2.54
CA ILE A 57 -2.53 -3.09 3.06
C ILE A 57 -2.95 -3.95 4.25
N PHE A 58 -3.62 -3.33 5.21
CA PHE A 58 -4.20 -3.98 6.38
C PHE A 58 -5.72 -3.80 6.28
N THR A 59 -6.42 -4.78 5.72
CA THR A 59 -7.86 -4.70 5.51
C THR A 59 -8.59 -4.94 6.83
N GLY A 60 -9.10 -3.87 7.43
CA GLY A 60 -9.91 -3.92 8.64
C GLY A 60 -11.33 -4.38 8.31
N ILE A 61 -12.15 -3.50 7.78
CA ILE A 61 -13.56 -3.77 7.47
C ILE A 61 -13.73 -4.00 5.98
N SER A 62 -14.41 -5.08 5.62
CA SER A 62 -14.81 -5.40 4.25
C SER A 62 -15.98 -6.39 4.24
N GLY A 63 -16.48 -6.75 3.07
CA GLY A 63 -17.43 -7.86 2.93
C GLY A 63 -16.90 -9.16 3.50
N ASN A 64 -15.62 -9.46 3.25
CA ASN A 64 -14.97 -10.71 3.71
C ASN A 64 -14.68 -10.71 5.20
N THR A 65 -14.25 -9.60 5.79
CA THR A 65 -13.80 -9.55 7.19
C THR A 65 -14.96 -9.32 8.16
N ALA A 66 -15.88 -8.41 7.85
CA ALA A 66 -16.94 -7.98 8.75
C ALA A 66 -18.37 -8.17 8.19
N GLY A 67 -18.51 -8.66 6.97
CA GLY A 67 -19.82 -8.77 6.31
C GLY A 67 -20.39 -7.42 5.86
N ALA A 68 -19.54 -6.40 5.71
CA ALA A 68 -19.92 -5.08 5.21
C ALA A 68 -20.54 -5.19 3.80
N LYS A 69 -21.60 -4.40 3.54
CA LYS A 69 -22.32 -4.48 2.26
C LYS A 69 -21.89 -3.39 1.28
N HIS A 70 -21.42 -2.25 1.78
CA HIS A 70 -21.22 -1.05 0.97
C HIS A 70 -19.93 -0.31 1.30
N LEU A 71 -19.00 -0.91 2.04
CA LEU A 71 -17.76 -0.22 2.37
C LEU A 71 -16.60 -1.20 2.62
N THR A 72 -15.40 -0.70 2.35
CA THR A 72 -14.14 -1.19 2.88
C THR A 72 -13.46 -0.08 3.69
N LEU A 73 -12.85 -0.45 4.82
CA LEU A 73 -11.95 0.41 5.59
C LEU A 73 -10.63 -0.32 5.81
N LEU A 74 -9.55 0.27 5.35
CA LEU A 74 -8.22 -0.33 5.42
C LEU A 74 -7.15 0.71 5.77
N LYS A 75 -6.03 0.23 6.31
CA LYS A 75 -4.80 0.99 6.47
C LYS A 75 -3.85 0.66 5.32
N VAL A 76 -3.30 1.69 4.69
CA VAL A 76 -2.25 1.59 3.67
C VAL A 76 -0.95 2.11 4.24
N VAL A 77 0.15 1.45 3.92
CA VAL A 77 1.50 1.91 4.22
C VAL A 77 2.27 2.08 2.92
N ILE A 78 2.79 3.29 2.68
CA ILE A 78 3.68 3.56 1.56
C ILE A 78 5.10 3.62 2.13
N PRO A 79 5.97 2.66 1.82
CA PRO A 79 7.34 2.63 2.34
C PRO A 79 8.13 3.91 2.02
N PRO A 80 9.24 4.18 2.72
CA PRO A 80 10.16 5.27 2.36
C PRO A 80 10.57 5.17 0.89
N GLY A 81 10.53 6.28 0.15
CA GLY A 81 10.81 6.36 -1.29
C GLY A 81 9.86 5.56 -2.18
N GLY A 82 8.82 4.94 -1.60
CA GLY A 82 7.90 4.06 -2.31
C GLY A 82 6.72 4.80 -2.97
N SER A 83 6.05 4.08 -3.85
CA SER A 83 4.81 4.53 -4.50
C SER A 83 3.89 3.36 -4.79
N ALA A 84 2.59 3.64 -4.95
CA ALA A 84 1.70 2.66 -5.57
C ALA A 84 1.99 2.54 -7.06
N GLU A 85 1.61 1.41 -7.65
CA GLU A 85 1.38 1.36 -9.09
C GLU A 85 0.22 2.30 -9.45
N PRO A 86 0.30 3.03 -10.58
CA PRO A 86 -0.83 3.82 -11.08
C PRO A 86 -2.06 2.93 -11.24
N HIS A 87 -3.21 3.38 -10.74
CA HIS A 87 -4.42 2.55 -10.75
C HIS A 87 -5.71 3.39 -10.74
N VAL A 88 -6.81 2.69 -10.96
CA VAL A 88 -8.18 3.22 -10.92
C VAL A 88 -9.02 2.31 -10.03
N HIS A 89 -9.99 2.90 -9.35
CA HIS A 89 -11.07 2.17 -8.67
C HIS A 89 -12.34 2.29 -9.50
N LYS A 90 -12.69 1.22 -10.21
CA LYS A 90 -13.79 1.23 -11.17
C LYS A 90 -15.15 1.36 -10.52
N GLY A 91 -15.81 2.53 -10.75
CA GLY A 91 -17.15 2.82 -10.27
C GLY A 91 -17.25 3.16 -8.77
N PHE A 92 -16.11 3.28 -8.05
CA PHE A 92 -16.10 3.49 -6.60
C PHE A 92 -15.26 4.70 -6.21
N GLU A 93 -15.73 5.40 -5.19
CA GLU A 93 -15.06 6.57 -4.61
C GLU A 93 -14.30 6.20 -3.34
N SER A 94 -13.30 7.00 -3.01
CA SER A 94 -12.50 6.82 -1.80
C SER A 94 -12.39 8.10 -1.01
N ALA A 95 -12.53 7.99 0.31
CA ALA A 95 -12.13 9.00 1.27
C ALA A 95 -10.87 8.51 1.99
N ILE A 96 -9.86 9.35 2.05
CA ILE A 96 -8.54 9.02 2.58
C ILE A 96 -8.19 10.04 3.68
N TYR A 97 -7.72 9.54 4.82
CA TYR A 97 -7.13 10.37 5.86
C TYR A 97 -5.65 10.03 5.99
N LEU A 98 -4.76 10.99 5.75
CA LEU A 98 -3.33 10.80 5.89
C LEU A 98 -2.93 10.96 7.37
N MET A 99 -2.59 9.84 8.01
CA MET A 99 -2.22 9.81 9.43
C MET A 99 -0.78 10.25 9.68
N GLN A 100 0.12 9.91 8.74
CA GLN A 100 1.56 10.14 8.86
C GLN A 100 2.19 10.34 7.49
N GLY A 101 3.22 11.20 7.46
CA GLY A 101 4.05 11.41 6.28
C GLY A 101 3.58 12.55 5.38
N ARG A 102 4.17 12.58 4.19
CA ARG A 102 3.90 13.55 3.14
C ARG A 102 3.85 12.83 1.80
N VAL A 103 2.72 12.92 1.10
CA VAL A 103 2.42 12.14 -0.10
C VAL A 103 2.09 13.07 -1.26
N GLU A 104 2.79 12.92 -2.39
CA GLU A 104 2.36 13.44 -3.68
C GLU A 104 1.39 12.44 -4.32
N THR A 105 0.19 12.84 -4.66
CA THR A 105 -0.74 12.05 -5.46
C THR A 105 -0.79 12.63 -6.86
N ARG A 106 -0.24 11.91 -7.83
CA ARG A 106 -0.40 12.23 -9.27
C ARG A 106 -1.72 11.65 -9.74
N TYR A 107 -2.47 12.39 -10.56
CA TYR A 107 -3.81 11.96 -10.96
C TYR A 107 -4.24 12.52 -12.32
N GLY A 108 -5.41 12.03 -12.77
CA GLY A 108 -6.00 12.39 -14.05
C GLY A 108 -5.38 11.65 -15.23
N GLU A 109 -5.79 12.02 -16.44
CA GLU A 109 -5.30 11.40 -17.67
C GLU A 109 -3.80 11.60 -17.84
N GLY A 110 -3.06 10.50 -18.03
CA GLY A 110 -1.60 10.49 -18.11
C GLY A 110 -0.92 10.94 -16.82
N LEU A 111 -1.63 11.02 -15.67
CA LEU A 111 -1.10 11.44 -14.36
C LEU A 111 -0.43 12.82 -14.38
N LYS A 112 -0.95 13.75 -15.21
CA LYS A 112 -0.35 15.06 -15.45
C LYS A 112 -0.62 16.08 -14.36
N GLN A 113 -1.57 15.81 -13.48
CA GLN A 113 -1.91 16.67 -12.33
C GLN A 113 -1.30 16.08 -11.07
N SER A 114 -1.02 16.90 -10.07
CA SER A 114 -0.60 16.42 -8.75
C SER A 114 -1.11 17.31 -7.62
N VAL A 115 -1.23 16.69 -6.44
CA VAL A 115 -1.49 17.36 -5.18
C VAL A 115 -0.60 16.74 -4.11
N VAL A 116 -0.07 17.57 -3.20
CA VAL A 116 0.71 17.12 -2.06
C VAL A 116 -0.13 17.26 -0.81
N ASN A 117 -0.28 16.15 -0.09
CA ASN A 117 -0.96 16.08 1.20
C ASN A 117 0.05 15.81 2.32
N VAL A 118 -0.25 16.32 3.51
CA VAL A 118 0.50 16.11 4.74
C VAL A 118 -0.37 15.42 5.80
N ALA A 119 0.25 14.92 6.86
CA ALA A 119 -0.48 14.31 7.97
C ALA A 119 -1.57 15.26 8.51
N GLY A 120 -2.78 14.74 8.67
CA GLY A 120 -3.98 15.49 9.05
C GLY A 120 -4.92 15.83 7.87
N ASP A 121 -4.44 15.75 6.63
CA ASP A 121 -5.27 16.06 5.46
C ASP A 121 -6.28 14.95 5.15
N PHE A 122 -7.42 15.37 4.61
CA PHE A 122 -8.42 14.52 3.98
C PHE A 122 -8.33 14.66 2.46
N LEU A 123 -8.35 13.54 1.77
CA LEU A 123 -8.31 13.44 0.31
C LEU A 123 -9.53 12.69 -0.19
N PHE A 124 -10.21 13.22 -1.20
CA PHE A 124 -11.27 12.53 -1.91
C PHE A 124 -10.79 12.11 -3.30
N VAL A 125 -10.98 10.85 -3.64
CA VAL A 125 -10.70 10.31 -4.97
C VAL A 125 -12.02 9.89 -5.60
N PRO A 126 -12.47 10.61 -6.68
CA PRO A 126 -13.67 10.23 -7.41
C PRO A 126 -13.55 8.86 -8.08
N PRO A 127 -14.68 8.21 -8.43
CA PRO A 127 -14.67 6.99 -9.23
C PRO A 127 -13.90 7.19 -10.55
N ASP A 128 -13.25 6.13 -11.01
CA ASP A 128 -12.60 6.06 -12.32
C ASP A 128 -11.45 7.05 -12.57
N VAL A 129 -11.04 7.83 -11.59
CA VAL A 129 -9.90 8.75 -11.73
C VAL A 129 -8.58 8.00 -11.56
N PRO A 130 -7.73 7.96 -12.59
CA PRO A 130 -6.38 7.40 -12.46
C PRO A 130 -5.57 8.17 -11.44
N HIS A 131 -4.88 7.46 -10.54
CA HIS A 131 -4.04 8.09 -9.53
C HIS A 131 -2.89 7.21 -9.09
N GLN A 132 -1.84 7.87 -8.56
CA GLN A 132 -0.63 7.25 -8.03
C GLN A 132 -0.14 8.03 -6.81
N PRO A 133 -0.29 7.54 -5.59
CA PRO A 133 0.33 8.12 -4.41
C PRO A 133 1.82 7.73 -4.34
N ILE A 134 2.66 8.72 -3.98
CA ILE A 134 4.11 8.63 -3.88
C ILE A 134 4.52 9.20 -2.52
N ASN A 135 5.22 8.43 -1.70
CA ASN A 135 5.80 8.92 -0.46
C ASN A 135 7.00 9.82 -0.77
N LEU A 136 6.98 11.05 -0.27
CA LEU A 136 8.04 12.04 -0.49
C LEU A 136 9.18 11.96 0.54
N SER A 137 9.11 11.01 1.48
CA SER A 137 10.17 10.74 2.45
C SER A 137 10.97 9.50 2.05
N ASP A 138 12.30 9.60 2.05
CA ASP A 138 13.21 8.48 1.82
C ASP A 138 13.52 7.69 3.10
N THR A 139 13.07 8.17 4.25
CA THR A 139 13.41 7.59 5.56
C THR A 139 12.21 7.13 6.37
N GLU A 140 11.05 7.77 6.19
CA GLU A 140 9.84 7.50 6.99
C GLU A 140 8.69 7.00 6.11
N PRO A 141 7.88 6.01 6.58
CA PRO A 141 6.71 5.58 5.86
C PRO A 141 5.59 6.64 5.90
N ALA A 142 4.78 6.68 4.86
CA ALA A 142 3.49 7.36 4.90
C ALA A 142 2.39 6.35 5.24
N ILE A 143 1.46 6.75 6.11
CA ILE A 143 0.38 5.90 6.61
C ILE A 143 -0.96 6.59 6.39
N ALA A 144 -1.90 5.91 5.75
CA ALA A 144 -3.23 6.42 5.50
C ALA A 144 -4.32 5.41 5.90
N ILE A 145 -5.47 5.94 6.32
CA ILE A 145 -6.72 5.19 6.40
C ILE A 145 -7.53 5.50 5.15
N VAL A 146 -8.00 4.46 4.49
CA VAL A 146 -8.81 4.56 3.27
C VAL A 146 -10.17 3.93 3.53
N ALA A 147 -11.22 4.71 3.36
CA ALA A 147 -12.60 4.25 3.26
C ALA A 147 -13.01 4.25 1.80
N ARG A 148 -13.67 3.19 1.35
CA ARG A 148 -14.22 3.07 0.00
C ARG A 148 -15.62 2.48 0.05
N ASN A 149 -16.50 2.95 -0.81
CA ASN A 149 -17.88 2.43 -0.91
C ASN A 149 -17.99 1.11 -1.67
N ASP A 150 -16.92 0.31 -1.70
CA ASP A 150 -16.81 -1.02 -2.30
C ASP A 150 -16.48 -2.07 -1.21
N PRO A 151 -17.35 -3.07 -0.96
CA PRO A 151 -17.06 -4.12 0.03
C PRO A 151 -15.97 -5.10 -0.44
N ASN A 152 -15.66 -5.15 -1.75
CA ASN A 152 -14.68 -6.05 -2.39
C ASN A 152 -13.56 -5.29 -3.08
N GLU A 153 -13.00 -4.34 -2.40
CA GLU A 153 -12.09 -3.29 -2.88
C GLU A 153 -11.06 -3.76 -3.89
N GLN A 154 -10.39 -4.90 -3.66
CA GLN A 154 -9.32 -5.38 -4.55
C GLN A 154 -9.85 -5.94 -5.88
N GLU A 155 -11.12 -6.30 -5.99
CA GLU A 155 -11.69 -6.83 -7.23
C GLU A 155 -11.82 -5.74 -8.29
N HIS A 156 -12.14 -4.51 -7.89
CA HIS A 156 -12.39 -3.38 -8.78
C HIS A 156 -11.18 -2.45 -8.96
N VAL A 157 -10.00 -2.84 -8.44
CA VAL A 157 -8.74 -2.16 -8.73
C VAL A 157 -8.22 -2.60 -10.09
N VAL A 158 -8.01 -1.61 -10.97
CA VAL A 158 -7.44 -1.80 -12.31
C VAL A 158 -6.15 -1.00 -12.42
N ILE A 159 -5.04 -1.66 -12.77
CA ILE A 159 -3.77 -0.99 -13.00
C ILE A 159 -3.89 -0.09 -14.23
N TYR A 160 -3.52 1.17 -14.05
CA TYR A 160 -3.52 2.17 -15.11
C TYR A 160 -2.17 2.11 -15.83
N PRO A 161 -2.14 1.97 -17.17
CA PRO A 161 -0.88 1.87 -17.89
C PRO A 161 -0.07 3.16 -17.73
N LYS A 162 1.21 3.02 -17.35
CA LYS A 162 2.20 4.08 -17.44
C LYS A 162 2.48 4.27 -18.93
N ASP A 163 1.99 5.38 -19.48
CA ASP A 163 2.23 5.84 -20.84
C ASP A 163 2.02 4.80 -21.99
N LYS A 164 0.92 4.94 -22.70
CA LYS A 164 1.05 4.77 -24.15
C LYS A 164 1.84 6.00 -24.61
N LYS A 165 3.12 5.85 -24.92
CA LYS A 165 3.81 6.81 -25.78
C LYS A 165 3.03 6.85 -27.09
N ASP A 166 2.35 7.97 -27.33
CA ASP A 166 1.87 8.33 -28.66
C ASP A 166 3.06 8.51 -29.61
#